data_b0e41a1bbb9bce8a00e41c88922be94c
#
_entry.id   b0e41a1bbb9bce8a00e41c88922be94c
#
_cell.length_a   1.000
_cell.length_b   1.000
_cell.length_c   1.000
_cell.angle_alpha   90.00
_cell.angle_beta   90.00
_cell.angle_gamma   90.00
#
_symmetry.space_group_name_H-M   'P 1'
#
loop_
_entity.id
_entity.type
_entity.pdbx_description
1 polymer ?
#
loop_
_entity_poly.entity_id
_entity_poly.type
_entity_poly.pdbx_seq_one_letter_code
_entity_poly.pdbx_strand_id
1 'polypeptide(L)'
;MSFNSKNPFLSDKRFSSNAVSRAEEVHEAKIIDYNQEMTLSGTINKTAILFLILCGAAMVTWWMAFNGVNIMLPAIGGAVIGLILVVISAFKPEASPYLAPGYALFEGLFIGGISAIFEAMYPGIVINAVGATLVTFLVCLGLYKFKIVKVTETFKSVVVAATLAIATYYLISWVVSMFTSFTPVHYGNSMMSIGISVFVIVIAALNLFLDFDQIEKGVQQRVPKFMEWYGAMGLIITLVWLYIEFLRLLSKLSKK
;
A
#
# COMPACT_ATOMS: atom_id res chain seq x y z
N MET A 1 -64.10 -10.08 -19.41
CA MET A 1 -64.85 -10.26 -18.15
C MET A 1 -63.96 -9.80 -17.01
N SER A 2 -64.24 -8.63 -16.43
CA SER A 2 -63.50 -8.11 -15.29
C SER A 2 -64.04 -8.75 -14.01
N PHE A 3 -63.24 -9.53 -13.30
CA PHE A 3 -63.57 -10.05 -11.98
C PHE A 3 -63.41 -8.93 -10.94
N ASN A 4 -64.53 -8.30 -10.59
CA ASN A 4 -64.58 -7.29 -9.56
C ASN A 4 -64.74 -7.95 -8.20
N SER A 5 -63.68 -8.46 -7.62
CA SER A 5 -63.67 -9.06 -6.28
C SER A 5 -63.73 -7.98 -5.22
N LYS A 6 -64.72 -8.07 -4.29
CA LYS A 6 -64.82 -7.17 -3.10
C LYS A 6 -63.78 -7.47 -1.99
N ASN A 7 -62.87 -8.39 -2.25
CA ASN A 7 -61.79 -8.71 -1.29
C ASN A 7 -60.64 -7.73 -1.46
N PRO A 8 -60.28 -6.94 -0.45
CA PRO A 8 -59.20 -5.94 -0.53
C PRO A 8 -57.82 -6.55 -0.84
N PHE A 9 -57.61 -7.86 -0.65
CA PHE A 9 -56.38 -8.57 -0.97
C PHE A 9 -56.30 -9.06 -2.42
N LEU A 10 -57.43 -9.03 -3.17
CA LEU A 10 -57.53 -9.50 -4.56
C LEU A 10 -57.90 -8.38 -5.55
N SER A 11 -57.56 -7.13 -5.25
CA SER A 11 -57.81 -6.01 -6.16
C SER A 11 -56.78 -5.99 -7.30
N ASP A 12 -57.26 -5.93 -8.53
CA ASP A 12 -56.42 -5.91 -9.76
C ASP A 12 -55.35 -4.83 -9.77
N LYS A 13 -55.56 -3.70 -9.06
CA LYS A 13 -54.58 -2.63 -8.90
C LYS A 13 -53.33 -3.01 -8.12
N ARG A 14 -53.44 -3.93 -7.13
CA ARG A 14 -52.29 -4.38 -6.35
C ARG A 14 -51.49 -5.47 -7.09
N PHE A 15 -52.18 -6.28 -7.89
CA PHE A 15 -51.50 -7.31 -8.69
C PHE A 15 -50.74 -6.73 -9.88
N SER A 16 -51.28 -5.70 -10.52
CA SER A 16 -50.59 -5.07 -11.63
C SER A 16 -49.42 -4.18 -11.22
N SER A 17 -49.55 -3.39 -10.14
CA SER A 17 -48.46 -2.51 -9.67
C SER A 17 -47.28 -3.29 -9.07
N ASN A 18 -47.54 -4.38 -8.30
CA ASN A 18 -46.47 -5.20 -7.74
C ASN A 18 -45.80 -6.12 -8.78
N ALA A 19 -46.48 -6.48 -9.85
CA ALA A 19 -45.86 -7.24 -10.94
C ALA A 19 -44.98 -6.37 -11.83
N VAL A 20 -45.38 -5.12 -12.08
CA VAL A 20 -44.59 -4.18 -12.88
C VAL A 20 -43.36 -3.69 -12.12
N SER A 21 -43.49 -3.32 -10.82
CA SER A 21 -42.35 -2.93 -10.01
C SER A 21 -41.36 -4.09 -9.79
N ARG A 22 -41.84 -5.32 -9.63
CA ARG A 22 -40.97 -6.50 -9.51
C ARG A 22 -40.32 -6.88 -10.85
N ALA A 23 -40.97 -6.62 -11.97
CA ALA A 23 -40.38 -6.81 -13.30
C ALA A 23 -39.33 -5.73 -13.60
N GLU A 24 -39.52 -4.49 -13.12
CA GLU A 24 -38.53 -3.42 -13.23
C GLU A 24 -37.34 -3.66 -12.30
N GLU A 25 -37.54 -4.16 -11.08
CA GLU A 25 -36.45 -4.59 -10.18
C GLU A 25 -35.65 -5.79 -10.72
N VAL A 26 -36.28 -6.69 -11.48
CA VAL A 26 -35.59 -7.84 -12.10
C VAL A 26 -34.89 -7.44 -13.39
N HIS A 27 -35.25 -6.34 -14.04
CA HIS A 27 -34.59 -5.85 -15.26
C HIS A 27 -33.35 -4.97 -15.00
N GLU A 28 -33.08 -4.54 -13.79
CA GLU A 28 -31.74 -4.12 -13.39
C GLU A 28 -30.89 -5.34 -12.98
N ALA A 29 -30.88 -6.39 -13.77
CA ALA A 29 -29.75 -7.30 -13.77
C ALA A 29 -28.54 -6.47 -14.14
N LYS A 30 -27.77 -6.06 -13.14
CA LYS A 30 -26.51 -5.34 -13.29
C LYS A 30 -25.71 -6.13 -14.31
N ILE A 31 -25.64 -5.61 -15.55
CA ILE A 31 -24.81 -6.20 -16.60
C ILE A 31 -23.40 -6.15 -16.01
N ILE A 32 -22.88 -7.30 -15.60
CA ILE A 32 -21.52 -7.42 -15.08
C ILE A 32 -20.64 -7.26 -16.30
N ASP A 33 -20.17 -6.03 -16.52
CA ASP A 33 -19.16 -5.76 -17.53
C ASP A 33 -17.82 -6.27 -16.97
N TYR A 34 -17.43 -7.46 -17.42
CA TYR A 34 -16.16 -8.10 -17.04
C TYR A 34 -14.93 -7.22 -17.33
N ASN A 35 -15.04 -6.22 -18.19
CA ASN A 35 -13.99 -5.22 -18.41
C ASN A 35 -13.88 -4.19 -17.29
N GLN A 36 -14.83 -4.13 -16.36
CA GLN A 36 -14.85 -3.22 -15.23
C GLN A 36 -14.50 -3.88 -13.89
N GLU A 37 -14.17 -5.18 -13.87
CA GLU A 37 -13.77 -5.91 -12.67
C GLU A 37 -12.25 -5.90 -12.50
N MET A 38 -11.84 -5.99 -11.22
CA MET A 38 -10.44 -6.14 -10.84
C MET A 38 -9.88 -7.48 -11.31
N THR A 39 -8.68 -7.46 -11.89
CA THR A 39 -7.95 -8.63 -12.33
C THR A 39 -6.55 -8.69 -11.69
N LEU A 40 -6.04 -9.90 -11.50
CA LEU A 40 -4.68 -10.07 -10.97
C LEU A 40 -3.63 -9.51 -11.95
N SER A 41 -3.75 -9.79 -13.25
CA SER A 41 -2.84 -9.27 -14.27
C SER A 41 -2.90 -7.73 -14.38
N GLY A 42 -4.10 -7.15 -14.25
CA GLY A 42 -4.26 -5.70 -14.21
C GLY A 42 -3.56 -5.07 -13.01
N THR A 43 -3.67 -5.69 -11.84
CA THR A 43 -2.98 -5.21 -10.63
C THR A 43 -1.46 -5.33 -10.77
N ILE A 44 -0.93 -6.45 -11.30
CA ILE A 44 0.51 -6.64 -11.55
C ILE A 44 1.03 -5.57 -12.51
N ASN A 45 0.33 -5.33 -13.62
CA ASN A 45 0.73 -4.30 -14.59
C ASN A 45 0.76 -2.90 -13.96
N LYS A 46 -0.24 -2.56 -13.15
CA LYS A 46 -0.30 -1.27 -12.44
C LYS A 46 0.80 -1.15 -11.39
N THR A 47 1.10 -2.23 -10.66
CA THR A 47 2.23 -2.26 -9.74
C THR A 47 3.55 -2.00 -10.48
N ALA A 48 3.76 -2.64 -11.63
CA ALA A 48 4.95 -2.41 -12.46
C ALA A 48 5.04 -0.95 -12.95
N ILE A 49 3.92 -0.37 -13.39
CA ILE A 49 3.86 1.05 -13.80
C ILE A 49 4.21 1.97 -12.64
N LEU A 50 3.59 1.78 -11.47
CA LEU A 50 3.88 2.56 -10.27
C LEU A 50 5.35 2.44 -9.84
N PHE A 51 5.89 1.24 -9.89
CA PHE A 51 7.30 0.98 -9.57
C PHE A 51 8.24 1.73 -10.54
N LEU A 52 7.94 1.73 -11.83
CA LEU A 52 8.72 2.47 -12.84
C LEU A 52 8.64 3.98 -12.62
N ILE A 53 7.46 4.53 -12.29
CA ILE A 53 7.28 5.95 -11.95
C ILE A 53 8.11 6.29 -10.70
N LEU A 54 8.02 5.48 -9.65
CA LEU A 54 8.77 5.65 -8.41
C LEU A 54 10.27 5.64 -8.66
N CYS A 55 10.79 4.65 -9.39
CA CYS A 55 12.21 4.55 -9.73
C CYS A 55 12.66 5.76 -10.59
N GLY A 56 11.85 6.15 -11.58
CA GLY A 56 12.15 7.32 -12.43
C GLY A 56 12.26 8.62 -11.61
N ALA A 57 11.29 8.85 -10.71
CA ALA A 57 11.32 10.00 -9.81
C ALA A 57 12.49 9.94 -8.82
N ALA A 58 12.81 8.76 -8.29
CA ALA A 58 13.96 8.57 -7.42
C ALA A 58 15.29 8.87 -8.12
N MET A 59 15.43 8.48 -9.39
CA MET A 59 16.62 8.82 -10.19
C MET A 59 16.78 10.34 -10.38
N VAL A 60 15.68 11.10 -10.47
CA VAL A 60 15.76 12.56 -10.59
C VAL A 60 16.40 13.18 -9.35
N THR A 61 15.89 12.87 -8.14
CA THR A 61 16.46 13.41 -6.90
C THR A 61 17.85 12.84 -6.61
N TRP A 62 18.10 11.61 -6.98
CA TRP A 62 19.44 11.02 -6.94
C TRP A 62 20.43 11.81 -7.81
N TRP A 63 20.08 12.06 -9.07
CA TRP A 63 20.91 12.87 -9.98
C TRP A 63 21.13 14.29 -9.45
N MET A 64 20.08 14.94 -8.93
CA MET A 64 20.20 16.27 -8.32
C MET A 64 21.21 16.29 -7.18
N ALA A 65 21.18 15.28 -6.28
CA ALA A 65 22.10 15.18 -5.14
C ALA A 65 23.57 15.12 -5.58
N PHE A 66 23.88 14.29 -6.57
CA PHE A 66 25.26 14.12 -7.06
C PHE A 66 25.76 15.29 -7.92
N ASN A 67 24.87 16.16 -8.40
CA ASN A 67 25.23 17.40 -9.10
C ASN A 67 25.21 18.63 -8.17
N GLY A 68 25.17 18.45 -6.85
CA GLY A 68 25.20 19.54 -5.86
C GLY A 68 23.93 20.40 -5.81
N VAL A 69 22.83 19.93 -6.40
CA VAL A 69 21.53 20.61 -6.34
C VAL A 69 20.85 20.27 -5.01
N ASN A 70 20.23 21.27 -4.38
CA ASN A 70 19.54 21.07 -3.11
C ASN A 70 18.33 20.12 -3.29
N ILE A 71 18.39 18.95 -2.66
CA ILE A 71 17.35 17.92 -2.71
C ILE A 71 16.32 18.02 -1.56
N MET A 72 16.56 18.92 -0.59
CA MET A 72 15.72 18.99 0.61
C MET A 72 14.26 19.30 0.27
N LEU A 73 14.03 20.27 -0.63
CA LEU A 73 12.68 20.67 -1.03
C LEU A 73 11.93 19.54 -1.77
N PRO A 74 12.47 18.90 -2.83
CA PRO A 74 11.78 17.79 -3.50
C PRO A 74 11.61 16.55 -2.59
N ALA A 75 12.57 16.26 -1.71
CA ALA A 75 12.47 15.12 -0.81
C ALA A 75 11.39 15.34 0.27
N ILE A 76 11.43 16.46 1.00
CA ILE A 76 10.42 16.76 2.03
C ILE A 76 9.04 16.97 1.39
N GLY A 77 8.99 17.75 0.28
CA GLY A 77 7.74 17.95 -0.46
C GLY A 77 7.15 16.61 -0.95
N GLY A 78 7.99 15.73 -1.44
CA GLY A 78 7.62 14.38 -1.87
C GLY A 78 6.99 13.58 -0.73
N ALA A 79 7.65 13.53 0.42
CA ALA A 79 7.12 12.83 1.61
C ALA A 79 5.76 13.37 2.08
N VAL A 80 5.62 14.71 2.16
CA VAL A 80 4.38 15.35 2.63
C VAL A 80 3.24 15.13 1.63
N ILE A 81 3.48 15.37 0.35
CA ILE A 81 2.46 15.19 -0.69
C ILE A 81 2.12 13.71 -0.84
N GLY A 82 3.11 12.81 -0.83
CA GLY A 82 2.91 11.37 -0.86
C GLY A 82 1.99 10.91 0.27
N LEU A 83 2.26 11.34 1.51
CA LEU A 83 1.43 11.04 2.66
C LEU A 83 -0.01 11.54 2.49
N ILE A 84 -0.20 12.78 1.99
CA ILE A 84 -1.54 13.34 1.74
C ILE A 84 -2.29 12.49 0.71
N LEU A 85 -1.63 12.07 -0.37
CA LEU A 85 -2.24 11.24 -1.41
C LEU A 85 -2.65 9.86 -0.89
N VAL A 86 -1.83 9.23 -0.01
CA VAL A 86 -2.18 7.98 0.68
C VAL A 86 -3.43 8.16 1.54
N VAL A 87 -3.46 9.22 2.35
CA VAL A 87 -4.61 9.51 3.23
C VAL A 87 -5.88 9.73 2.40
N ILE A 88 -5.81 10.53 1.32
CA ILE A 88 -6.97 10.74 0.45
C ILE A 88 -7.43 9.43 -0.19
N SER A 89 -6.49 8.58 -0.66
CA SER A 89 -6.81 7.28 -1.25
C SER A 89 -7.49 6.33 -0.27
N ALA A 90 -7.13 6.37 1.00
CA ALA A 90 -7.78 5.57 2.04
C ALA A 90 -9.26 5.93 2.25
N PHE A 91 -9.63 7.23 2.09
CA PHE A 91 -11.01 7.70 2.20
C PHE A 91 -11.78 7.68 0.86
N LYS A 92 -11.06 7.73 -0.28
CA LYS A 92 -11.63 7.75 -1.63
C LYS A 92 -10.91 6.76 -2.55
N PRO A 93 -11.13 5.44 -2.37
CA PRO A 93 -10.46 4.41 -3.19
C PRO A 93 -10.73 4.54 -4.69
N GLU A 94 -11.89 5.04 -5.08
CA GLU A 94 -12.29 5.29 -6.48
C GLU A 94 -11.41 6.31 -7.21
N ALA A 95 -10.73 7.19 -6.47
CA ALA A 95 -9.76 8.15 -7.03
C ALA A 95 -8.35 7.53 -7.22
N SER A 96 -8.14 6.28 -6.83
CA SER A 96 -6.83 5.60 -6.92
C SER A 96 -6.18 5.62 -8.30
N PRO A 97 -6.92 5.57 -9.45
CA PRO A 97 -6.30 5.67 -10.76
C PRO A 97 -5.48 6.94 -10.99
N TYR A 98 -5.80 8.03 -10.28
CA TYR A 98 -5.06 9.30 -10.32
C TYR A 98 -4.11 9.46 -9.13
N LEU A 99 -4.55 9.03 -7.94
CA LEU A 99 -3.78 9.19 -6.71
C LEU A 99 -2.56 8.27 -6.65
N ALA A 100 -2.67 7.03 -7.15
CA ALA A 100 -1.57 6.08 -7.08
C ALA A 100 -0.35 6.48 -7.94
N PRO A 101 -0.49 6.91 -9.22
CA PRO A 101 0.63 7.46 -9.98
C PRO A 101 1.21 8.72 -9.36
N GLY A 102 0.37 9.61 -8.83
CA GLY A 102 0.81 10.79 -8.07
C GLY A 102 1.64 10.40 -6.85
N TYR A 103 1.15 9.46 -6.04
CA TYR A 103 1.88 8.91 -4.91
C TYR A 103 3.25 8.35 -5.33
N ALA A 104 3.29 7.49 -6.34
CA ALA A 104 4.53 6.88 -6.81
C ALA A 104 5.57 7.93 -7.26
N LEU A 105 5.11 9.03 -7.89
CA LEU A 105 5.98 10.13 -8.29
C LEU A 105 6.57 10.84 -7.06
N PHE A 106 5.72 11.29 -6.14
CA PHE A 106 6.16 12.07 -4.98
C PHE A 106 6.94 11.24 -3.98
N GLU A 107 6.52 10.01 -3.74
CA GLU A 107 7.27 9.06 -2.91
C GLU A 107 8.63 8.71 -3.53
N GLY A 108 8.71 8.59 -4.87
CA GLY A 108 9.97 8.40 -5.57
C GLY A 108 10.95 9.55 -5.35
N LEU A 109 10.49 10.82 -5.40
CA LEU A 109 11.33 11.97 -5.08
C LEU A 109 11.90 11.92 -3.66
N PHE A 110 11.07 11.51 -2.69
CA PHE A 110 11.49 11.31 -1.30
C PHE A 110 12.51 10.19 -1.16
N ILE A 111 12.23 9.02 -1.74
CA ILE A 111 13.09 7.84 -1.68
C ILE A 111 14.44 8.10 -2.35
N GLY A 112 14.46 8.77 -3.50
CA GLY A 112 15.72 9.14 -4.17
C GLY A 112 16.58 10.07 -3.32
N GLY A 113 15.97 11.04 -2.64
CA GLY A 113 16.66 11.92 -1.72
C GLY A 113 17.28 11.21 -0.51
N ILE A 114 16.48 10.38 0.16
CA ILE A 114 16.97 9.55 1.29
C ILE A 114 18.08 8.61 0.82
N SER A 115 17.90 7.92 -0.30
CA SER A 115 18.88 7.00 -0.86
C SER A 115 20.22 7.69 -1.12
N ALA A 116 20.20 8.90 -1.72
CA ALA A 116 21.40 9.67 -1.97
C ALA A 116 22.16 10.06 -0.69
N ILE A 117 21.43 10.42 0.37
CA ILE A 117 22.02 10.72 1.69
C ILE A 117 22.71 9.49 2.28
N PHE A 118 22.02 8.32 2.26
CA PHE A 118 22.59 7.10 2.79
C PHE A 118 23.78 6.59 1.98
N GLU A 119 23.72 6.69 0.64
CA GLU A 119 24.84 6.31 -0.24
C GLU A 119 26.08 7.17 -0.04
N ALA A 120 25.88 8.49 0.16
CA ALA A 120 27.00 9.40 0.46
C ALA A 120 27.67 9.08 1.80
N MET A 121 26.92 8.61 2.80
CA MET A 121 27.46 8.20 4.09
C MET A 121 28.05 6.78 4.08
N TYR A 122 27.48 5.88 3.33
CA TYR A 122 27.80 4.45 3.29
C TYR A 122 27.75 3.93 1.85
N PRO A 123 28.84 4.08 1.08
CA PRO A 123 28.87 3.67 -0.34
C PRO A 123 28.46 2.20 -0.54
N GLY A 124 27.55 1.97 -1.49
CA GLY A 124 27.02 0.65 -1.81
C GLY A 124 25.83 0.18 -0.95
N ILE A 125 25.38 1.00 0.02
CA ILE A 125 24.26 0.62 0.91
C ILE A 125 22.94 0.51 0.15
N VAL A 126 22.71 1.39 -0.83
CA VAL A 126 21.46 1.45 -1.58
C VAL A 126 21.25 0.19 -2.41
N ILE A 127 22.28 -0.28 -3.13
CA ILE A 127 22.16 -1.49 -3.95
C ILE A 127 21.89 -2.73 -3.08
N ASN A 128 22.49 -2.78 -1.88
CA ASN A 128 22.26 -3.87 -0.93
C ASN A 128 20.84 -3.82 -0.36
N ALA A 129 20.31 -2.63 -0.03
CA ALA A 129 18.94 -2.45 0.46
C ALA A 129 17.91 -2.81 -0.62
N VAL A 130 18.11 -2.36 -1.87
CA VAL A 130 17.25 -2.73 -3.01
C VAL A 130 17.27 -4.25 -3.21
N GLY A 131 18.45 -4.85 -3.24
CA GLY A 131 18.59 -6.30 -3.37
C GLY A 131 17.86 -7.06 -2.26
N ALA A 132 18.06 -6.67 -1.01
CA ALA A 132 17.38 -7.29 0.15
C ALA A 132 15.85 -7.14 0.07
N THR A 133 15.35 -5.96 -0.34
CA THR A 133 13.92 -5.71 -0.53
C THR A 133 13.33 -6.62 -1.61
N LEU A 134 13.97 -6.69 -2.78
CA LEU A 134 13.50 -7.52 -3.90
C LEU A 134 13.55 -9.01 -3.57
N VAL A 135 14.60 -9.48 -2.92
CA VAL A 135 14.70 -10.89 -2.49
C VAL A 135 13.61 -11.21 -1.48
N THR A 136 13.39 -10.36 -0.48
CA THR A 136 12.31 -10.55 0.50
C THR A 136 10.94 -10.57 -0.17
N PHE A 137 10.68 -9.65 -1.09
CA PHE A 137 9.44 -9.62 -1.87
C PHE A 137 9.23 -10.94 -2.65
N LEU A 138 10.24 -11.38 -3.39
CA LEU A 138 10.14 -12.61 -4.19
C LEU A 138 9.95 -13.86 -3.33
N VAL A 139 10.62 -13.93 -2.18
CA VAL A 139 10.45 -15.03 -1.21
C VAL A 139 9.03 -15.01 -0.65
N CYS A 140 8.53 -13.85 -0.18
CA CYS A 140 7.16 -13.73 0.34
C CYS A 140 6.12 -14.08 -0.74
N LEU A 141 6.31 -13.60 -1.97
CA LEU A 141 5.43 -13.93 -3.10
C LEU A 141 5.44 -15.44 -3.41
N GLY A 142 6.61 -16.07 -3.38
CA GLY A 142 6.74 -17.52 -3.56
C GLY A 142 6.01 -18.30 -2.45
N LEU A 143 6.27 -17.96 -1.18
CA LEU A 143 5.62 -18.59 -0.04
C LEU A 143 4.09 -18.44 -0.07
N TYR A 144 3.61 -17.27 -0.51
CA TYR A 144 2.17 -17.03 -0.69
C TYR A 144 1.61 -17.85 -1.84
N LYS A 145 2.23 -17.80 -3.02
CA LYS A 145 1.79 -18.53 -4.23
C LYS A 145 1.72 -20.04 -4.01
N PHE A 146 2.70 -20.61 -3.33
CA PHE A 146 2.72 -22.04 -2.99
C PHE A 146 1.86 -22.39 -1.78
N LYS A 147 1.11 -21.43 -1.22
CA LYS A 147 0.21 -21.61 -0.05
C LYS A 147 0.90 -22.16 1.20
N ILE A 148 2.20 -21.92 1.33
CA ILE A 148 3.00 -22.31 2.51
C ILE A 148 2.56 -21.46 3.70
N VAL A 149 2.37 -20.16 3.49
CA VAL A 149 1.82 -19.23 4.48
C VAL A 149 0.34 -19.00 4.19
N LYS A 150 -0.51 -19.29 5.18
CA LYS A 150 -1.96 -19.07 5.11
C LYS A 150 -2.32 -17.78 5.86
N VAL A 151 -2.95 -16.84 5.17
CA VAL A 151 -3.42 -15.58 5.77
C VAL A 151 -4.77 -15.81 6.45
N THR A 152 -4.73 -16.24 7.72
CA THR A 152 -5.92 -16.42 8.56
C THR A 152 -6.35 -15.09 9.19
N GLU A 153 -7.57 -15.03 9.74
CA GLU A 153 -8.03 -13.81 10.43
C GLU A 153 -7.18 -13.49 11.67
N THR A 154 -6.71 -14.51 12.38
CA THR A 154 -5.76 -14.34 13.50
C THR A 154 -4.43 -13.75 13.01
N PHE A 155 -3.89 -14.28 11.89
CA PHE A 155 -2.67 -13.75 11.27
C PHE A 155 -2.82 -12.27 10.92
N LYS A 156 -3.93 -11.88 10.26
CA LYS A 156 -4.23 -10.48 9.92
C LYS A 156 -4.26 -9.60 11.16
N SER A 157 -5.02 -10.00 12.18
CA SER A 157 -5.16 -9.24 13.41
C SER A 157 -3.82 -8.99 14.09
N VAL A 158 -2.96 -10.01 14.17
CA VAL A 158 -1.62 -9.89 14.78
C VAL A 158 -0.72 -8.95 13.96
N VAL A 159 -0.66 -9.11 12.62
CA VAL A 159 0.19 -8.27 11.77
C VAL A 159 -0.30 -6.82 11.77
N VAL A 160 -1.61 -6.58 11.67
CA VAL A 160 -2.17 -5.22 11.73
C VAL A 160 -1.90 -4.58 13.10
N ALA A 161 -2.11 -5.31 14.20
CA ALA A 161 -1.82 -4.79 15.54
C ALA A 161 -0.34 -4.44 15.71
N ALA A 162 0.58 -5.29 15.24
CA ALA A 162 2.01 -5.03 15.27
C ALA A 162 2.39 -3.80 14.40
N THR A 163 1.82 -3.68 13.21
CA THR A 163 2.02 -2.53 12.31
C THR A 163 1.57 -1.23 12.96
N LEU A 164 0.37 -1.22 13.57
CA LEU A 164 -0.15 -0.05 14.29
C LEU A 164 0.72 0.29 15.50
N ALA A 165 1.20 -0.70 16.24
CA ALA A 165 2.09 -0.47 17.37
C ALA A 165 3.42 0.17 16.93
N ILE A 166 4.03 -0.30 15.83
CA ILE A 166 5.24 0.28 15.23
C ILE A 166 4.99 1.71 14.77
N ALA A 167 3.91 1.95 14.02
CA ALA A 167 3.54 3.27 13.52
C ALA A 167 3.32 4.26 14.67
N THR A 168 2.58 3.85 15.71
CA THR A 168 2.32 4.65 16.91
C THR A 168 3.63 4.94 17.66
N TYR A 169 4.50 3.94 17.83
CA TYR A 169 5.80 4.13 18.48
C TYR A 169 6.69 5.13 17.70
N TYR A 170 6.73 5.03 16.38
CA TYR A 170 7.50 5.99 15.56
C TYR A 170 6.92 7.39 15.62
N LEU A 171 5.58 7.52 15.57
CA LEU A 171 4.90 8.82 15.69
C LEU A 171 5.17 9.47 17.04
N ILE A 172 4.99 8.73 18.15
CA ILE A 172 5.25 9.23 19.51
C ILE A 172 6.74 9.61 19.65
N SER A 173 7.65 8.75 19.19
CA SER A 173 9.09 9.02 19.25
C SER A 173 9.46 10.28 18.47
N TRP A 174 8.87 10.49 17.30
CA TRP A 174 9.08 11.69 16.48
C TRP A 174 8.57 12.94 17.20
N VAL A 175 7.32 12.91 17.70
CA VAL A 175 6.74 14.04 18.44
C VAL A 175 7.57 14.37 19.68
N VAL A 176 7.92 13.37 20.50
CA VAL A 176 8.72 13.58 21.72
C VAL A 176 10.10 14.17 21.39
N SER A 177 10.75 13.72 20.30
CA SER A 177 12.04 14.26 19.87
C SER A 177 12.00 15.72 19.39
N MET A 178 10.80 16.23 19.01
CA MET A 178 10.64 17.65 18.67
C MET A 178 10.67 18.59 19.89
N PHE A 179 10.24 18.10 21.05
CA PHE A 179 10.11 18.89 22.28
C PHE A 179 11.17 18.59 23.33
N THR A 180 11.93 17.51 23.16
CA THR A 180 12.93 17.05 24.12
C THR A 180 14.22 16.62 23.42
N SER A 181 15.33 16.63 24.15
CA SER A 181 16.60 16.03 23.67
C SER A 181 16.61 14.49 23.76
N PHE A 182 15.45 13.86 23.86
CA PHE A 182 15.31 12.42 23.94
C PHE A 182 15.68 11.77 22.59
N THR A 183 16.69 10.89 22.63
CA THR A 183 17.06 10.06 21.48
C THR A 183 16.37 8.69 21.60
N PRO A 184 15.40 8.37 20.74
CA PRO A 184 14.73 7.08 20.76
C PRO A 184 15.71 5.93 20.55
N VAL A 185 15.46 4.79 21.21
CA VAL A 185 16.34 3.60 21.19
C VAL A 185 16.58 3.08 19.78
N HIS A 186 15.64 3.28 18.86
CA HIS A 186 15.76 2.83 17.47
C HIS A 186 16.69 3.67 16.58
N TYR A 187 17.20 4.83 17.05
CA TYR A 187 18.18 5.65 16.31
C TYR A 187 19.64 5.26 16.56
N GLY A 188 19.93 4.55 17.63
CA GLY A 188 21.30 4.16 17.98
C GLY A 188 21.83 2.96 17.21
N ASN A 189 23.11 2.61 17.44
CA ASN A 189 23.77 1.42 16.90
C ASN A 189 23.85 0.28 17.92
N SER A 190 23.09 0.37 19.02
CA SER A 190 23.07 -0.67 20.05
C SER A 190 22.49 -1.98 19.50
N MET A 191 22.83 -3.10 20.10
CA MET A 191 22.27 -4.40 19.77
C MET A 191 20.73 -4.38 19.85
N MET A 192 20.17 -3.64 20.79
CA MET A 192 18.72 -3.41 20.93
C MET A 192 18.14 -2.70 19.70
N SER A 193 18.80 -1.65 19.20
CA SER A 193 18.36 -0.90 18.02
C SER A 193 18.40 -1.76 16.76
N ILE A 194 19.41 -2.62 16.61
CA ILE A 194 19.50 -3.59 15.52
C ILE A 194 18.35 -4.60 15.61
N GLY A 195 18.10 -5.15 16.82
CA GLY A 195 17.00 -6.08 17.06
C GLY A 195 15.63 -5.49 16.72
N ILE A 196 15.39 -4.21 17.07
CA ILE A 196 14.16 -3.49 16.68
C ILE A 196 14.06 -3.40 15.16
N SER A 197 15.13 -3.04 14.43
CA SER A 197 15.10 -2.96 12.97
C SER A 197 14.79 -4.32 12.33
N VAL A 198 15.40 -5.40 12.82
CA VAL A 198 15.09 -6.77 12.31
C VAL A 198 13.63 -7.12 12.58
N PHE A 199 13.11 -6.83 13.77
CA PHE A 199 11.70 -7.06 14.09
C PHE A 199 10.77 -6.28 13.16
N VAL A 200 11.03 -5.00 12.91
CA VAL A 200 10.21 -4.17 12.02
C VAL A 200 10.27 -4.68 10.57
N ILE A 201 11.44 -5.12 10.08
CA ILE A 201 11.59 -5.74 8.77
C ILE A 201 10.72 -7.00 8.66
N VAL A 202 10.71 -7.84 9.69
CA VAL A 202 9.84 -9.03 9.71
C VAL A 202 8.37 -8.63 9.63
N ILE A 203 7.92 -7.64 10.41
CA ILE A 203 6.53 -7.17 10.35
C ILE A 203 6.20 -6.56 8.97
N ALA A 204 7.11 -5.78 8.39
CA ALA A 204 6.93 -5.23 7.04
C ALA A 204 6.83 -6.36 5.97
N ALA A 205 7.66 -7.39 6.08
CA ALA A 205 7.57 -8.56 5.21
C ALA A 205 6.26 -9.35 5.39
N LEU A 206 5.75 -9.44 6.63
CA LEU A 206 4.43 -10.06 6.88
C LEU A 206 3.28 -9.23 6.30
N ASN A 207 3.40 -7.91 6.19
CA ASN A 207 2.40 -7.09 5.50
C ASN A 207 2.29 -7.41 4.00
N LEU A 208 3.37 -7.84 3.32
CA LEU A 208 3.29 -8.29 1.94
C LEU A 208 2.28 -9.44 1.76
N PHE A 209 2.18 -10.36 2.72
CA PHE A 209 1.17 -11.42 2.67
C PHE A 209 -0.25 -10.87 2.79
N LEU A 210 -0.45 -9.80 3.58
CA LEU A 210 -1.77 -9.13 3.67
C LEU A 210 -2.11 -8.44 2.35
N ASP A 211 -1.15 -7.79 1.70
CA ASP A 211 -1.34 -7.14 0.41
C ASP A 211 -1.71 -8.17 -0.68
N PHE A 212 -1.01 -9.31 -0.74
CA PHE A 212 -1.33 -10.39 -1.67
C PHE A 212 -2.72 -10.97 -1.43
N ASP A 213 -3.08 -11.25 -0.17
CA ASP A 213 -4.40 -11.78 0.21
C ASP A 213 -5.52 -10.79 -0.14
N GLN A 214 -5.29 -9.49 0.10
CA GLN A 214 -6.27 -8.44 -0.24
C GLN A 214 -6.49 -8.34 -1.75
N ILE A 215 -5.41 -8.40 -2.54
CA ILE A 215 -5.48 -8.38 -4.02
C ILE A 215 -6.21 -9.64 -4.52
N GLU A 216 -5.87 -10.84 -4.03
CA GLU A 216 -6.50 -12.09 -4.43
C GLU A 216 -8.00 -12.10 -4.07
N LYS A 217 -8.36 -11.66 -2.86
CA LYS A 217 -9.76 -11.53 -2.44
C LYS A 217 -10.53 -10.51 -3.25
N GLY A 218 -9.91 -9.37 -3.59
CA GLY A 218 -10.51 -8.37 -4.46
C GLY A 218 -10.88 -8.94 -5.82
N VAL A 219 -10.00 -9.73 -6.42
CA VAL A 219 -10.27 -10.43 -7.69
C VAL A 219 -11.38 -11.47 -7.53
N GLN A 220 -11.36 -12.27 -6.45
CA GLN A 220 -12.40 -13.28 -6.19
C GLN A 220 -13.78 -12.66 -5.96
N GLN A 221 -13.83 -11.50 -5.31
CA GLN A 221 -15.06 -10.75 -5.02
C GLN A 221 -15.51 -9.86 -6.20
N ARG A 222 -14.76 -9.86 -7.31
CA ARG A 222 -15.04 -9.04 -8.49
C ARG A 222 -15.25 -7.56 -8.17
N VAL A 223 -14.40 -7.01 -7.31
CA VAL A 223 -14.48 -5.59 -6.97
C VAL A 223 -14.18 -4.70 -8.20
N PRO A 224 -14.61 -3.42 -8.20
CA PRO A 224 -14.43 -2.54 -9.35
C PRO A 224 -12.98 -2.39 -9.79
N LYS A 225 -12.74 -2.17 -11.07
CA LYS A 225 -11.41 -2.12 -11.72
C LYS A 225 -10.46 -1.07 -11.13
N PHE A 226 -10.96 0.03 -10.57
CA PHE A 226 -10.11 1.03 -9.92
C PHE A 226 -9.35 0.45 -8.72
N MET A 227 -9.85 -0.63 -8.10
CA MET A 227 -9.18 -1.32 -7.00
C MET A 227 -7.85 -1.98 -7.41
N GLU A 228 -7.60 -2.18 -8.71
CA GLU A 228 -6.28 -2.60 -9.20
C GLU A 228 -5.20 -1.54 -8.88
N TRP A 229 -5.53 -0.24 -9.03
CA TRP A 229 -4.64 0.86 -8.65
C TRP A 229 -4.47 0.98 -7.15
N TYR A 230 -5.57 0.78 -6.41
CA TYR A 230 -5.54 0.81 -4.95
C TYR A 230 -4.67 -0.30 -4.38
N GLY A 231 -4.86 -1.55 -4.82
CA GLY A 231 -4.04 -2.70 -4.41
C GLY A 231 -2.58 -2.57 -4.83
N ALA A 232 -2.32 -2.07 -6.06
CA ALA A 232 -0.97 -1.78 -6.53
C ALA A 232 -0.27 -0.72 -5.66
N MET A 233 -0.99 0.35 -5.29
CA MET A 233 -0.48 1.40 -4.41
C MET A 233 -0.14 0.86 -3.01
N GLY A 234 -1.03 0.04 -2.42
CA GLY A 234 -0.78 -0.63 -1.13
C GLY A 234 0.53 -1.44 -1.16
N LEU A 235 0.70 -2.24 -2.20
CA LEU A 235 1.92 -3.05 -2.37
C LEU A 235 3.19 -2.18 -2.50
N ILE A 236 3.13 -1.05 -3.23
CA ILE A 236 4.26 -0.10 -3.32
C ILE A 236 4.56 0.52 -1.96
N ILE A 237 3.55 0.91 -1.18
CA ILE A 237 3.73 1.45 0.18
C ILE A 237 4.51 0.46 1.06
N THR A 238 4.13 -0.81 1.06
CA THR A 238 4.79 -1.86 1.84
C THR A 238 6.22 -2.11 1.37
N LEU A 239 6.48 -2.10 0.06
CA LEU A 239 7.83 -2.25 -0.51
C LEU A 239 8.73 -1.07 -0.14
N VAL A 240 8.24 0.16 -0.20
CA VAL A 240 8.97 1.37 0.22
C VAL A 240 9.29 1.32 1.71
N TRP A 241 8.33 0.94 2.56
CA TRP A 241 8.59 0.76 3.98
C TRP A 241 9.69 -0.28 4.25
N LEU A 242 9.60 -1.44 3.60
CA LEU A 242 10.60 -2.51 3.72
C LEU A 242 12.00 -2.02 3.27
N TYR A 243 12.08 -1.27 2.18
CA TYR A 243 13.31 -0.68 1.67
C TYR A 243 13.94 0.29 2.69
N ILE A 244 13.17 1.19 3.27
CA ILE A 244 13.64 2.15 4.28
C ILE A 244 14.17 1.41 5.52
N GLU A 245 13.51 0.36 5.96
CA GLU A 245 13.96 -0.43 7.10
C GLU A 245 15.26 -1.20 6.80
N PHE A 246 15.45 -1.69 5.57
CA PHE A 246 16.73 -2.27 5.16
C PHE A 246 17.84 -1.22 5.12
N LEU A 247 17.59 -0.01 4.59
CA LEU A 247 18.56 1.08 4.64
C LEU A 247 18.97 1.39 6.10
N ARG A 248 18.00 1.49 7.01
CA ARG A 248 18.25 1.71 8.44
C ARG A 248 19.07 0.59 9.08
N LEU A 249 18.70 -0.66 8.83
CA LEU A 249 19.43 -1.81 9.36
C LEU A 249 20.87 -1.84 8.87
N LEU A 250 21.07 -1.72 7.56
CA LEU A 250 22.39 -1.74 6.95
C LEU A 250 23.27 -0.58 7.43
N SER A 251 22.70 0.63 7.58
CA SER A 251 23.43 1.77 8.12
C SER A 251 23.92 1.55 9.56
N LYS A 252 23.14 0.85 10.40
CA LYS A 252 23.53 0.49 11.76
C LYS A 252 24.66 -0.55 11.79
N LEU A 253 24.64 -1.47 10.82
CA LEU A 253 25.69 -2.48 10.68
C LEU A 253 26.98 -1.90 10.11
N SER A 254 26.90 -0.89 9.23
CA SER A 254 28.07 -0.22 8.64
C SER A 254 28.77 0.74 9.59
N LYS A 255 28.13 1.14 10.70
CA LYS A 255 28.72 2.00 11.75
C LYS A 255 29.58 1.22 12.75
N LYS A 256 29.69 -0.09 12.63
CA LYS A 256 30.60 -0.92 13.42
C LYS A 256 31.96 -1.00 12.74
#